data_69791cb03d1fcedaf6b1e0a77bcb9c54
#
_entry.id   69791cb03d1fcedaf6b1e0a77bcb9c54
#
_cell.length_a   1.000
_cell.length_b   1.000
_cell.length_c   1.000
_cell.angle_alpha   90.00
_cell.angle_beta   90.00
_cell.angle_gamma   90.00
#
_symmetry.space_group_name_H-M   'P 1'
#
loop_
_entity.id
_entity.type
_entity.pdbx_description
1 polymer ?
#
loop_
_entity_poly.entity_id
_entity_poly.type
_entity_poly.pdbx_seq_one_letter_code
_entity_poly.pdbx_strand_id
1 'polypeptide(L)'
;MFRSTGRAGFIAVVALGMGLSCAAAQEAVDFKGKTITLLVGSEVGGGTDASARLIAPFLTKYLPGQPGVVVQNLPGASGIKALNHFVQRVKPDGLTAINGSISMIDPITYRGANAQYDPKTLRFVGGIGRGGGAIFTSKDAAERLFDKSKKPVIIGSALTVPRSIMQPALWCIEYLGWNATWIVGYHGTNEVMLALDRGEIDMTSTGNLFQIKERLNTGQLKLINQSGYLANGKILARQDYGNTPLFPDQMKGKIKDPIAKKAYDYWEALNNGDKWLALPPDTPENIVSVYRAAFAKAAADPEFREKGEKISDGFEPMTAQDVEIVAQTLADTPPAAIDYTKELMRKQGIEVK
;
A
#
# COMPACT_ATOMS: atom_id res chain seq x y z
N MET A 1 -25.32 -29.99 -91.60
CA MET A 1 -25.16 -28.71 -90.87
C MET A 1 -25.70 -28.92 -89.46
N PHE A 2 -24.87 -29.29 -88.52
CA PHE A 2 -25.18 -29.18 -87.06
C PHE A 2 -23.91 -29.03 -86.28
N ARG A 3 -23.75 -27.87 -85.63
CA ARG A 3 -22.65 -27.53 -84.74
C ARG A 3 -22.94 -28.09 -83.35
N SER A 4 -22.03 -28.87 -82.80
CA SER A 4 -22.05 -29.28 -81.40
C SER A 4 -21.11 -28.40 -80.60
N THR A 5 -21.66 -27.75 -79.61
CA THR A 5 -20.92 -26.91 -78.64
C THR A 5 -20.58 -27.79 -77.43
N GLY A 6 -19.28 -28.04 -77.24
CA GLY A 6 -18.77 -28.69 -76.04
C GLY A 6 -18.69 -27.74 -74.86
N ARG A 7 -19.24 -28.11 -73.72
CA ARG A 7 -19.06 -27.43 -72.43
C ARG A 7 -17.90 -28.10 -71.69
N ALA A 8 -16.84 -27.34 -71.51
CA ALA A 8 -15.75 -27.70 -70.59
C ALA A 8 -16.15 -27.32 -69.16
N GLY A 9 -16.26 -28.33 -68.31
CA GLY A 9 -16.47 -28.11 -66.86
C GLY A 9 -15.16 -27.85 -66.14
N PHE A 10 -15.06 -26.69 -65.50
CA PHE A 10 -13.94 -26.33 -64.61
C PHE A 10 -14.25 -26.93 -63.24
N ILE A 11 -13.45 -27.91 -62.78
CA ILE A 11 -13.46 -28.40 -61.40
C ILE A 11 -12.53 -27.47 -60.60
N ALA A 12 -13.09 -26.62 -59.75
CA ALA A 12 -12.34 -25.84 -58.79
C ALA A 12 -12.05 -26.73 -57.56
N VAL A 13 -10.81 -27.09 -57.39
CA VAL A 13 -10.31 -27.73 -56.14
C VAL A 13 -10.11 -26.67 -55.11
N VAL A 14 -11.02 -26.57 -54.13
CA VAL A 14 -10.85 -25.75 -52.94
C VAL A 14 -9.94 -26.49 -51.96
N ALA A 15 -8.67 -26.12 -51.91
CA ALA A 15 -7.72 -26.59 -50.90
C ALA A 15 -8.06 -25.89 -49.57
N LEU A 16 -8.73 -26.63 -48.67
CA LEU A 16 -8.98 -26.18 -47.28
C LEU A 16 -7.68 -26.31 -46.50
N GLY A 17 -6.89 -25.23 -46.46
CA GLY A 17 -5.68 -25.10 -45.63
C GLY A 17 -6.10 -25.07 -44.14
N MET A 18 -6.06 -26.22 -43.45
CA MET A 18 -6.07 -26.29 -41.98
C MET A 18 -4.76 -25.68 -41.47
N GLY A 19 -4.79 -24.40 -41.12
CA GLY A 19 -3.73 -23.78 -40.34
C GLY A 19 -3.75 -24.38 -38.94
N LEU A 20 -2.87 -25.34 -38.69
CA LEU A 20 -2.51 -25.76 -37.33
C LEU A 20 -1.84 -24.56 -36.65
N SER A 21 -2.63 -23.77 -35.90
CA SER A 21 -2.09 -22.88 -34.90
C SER A 21 -1.42 -23.76 -33.83
N CYS A 22 -0.12 -23.91 -33.94
CA CYS A 22 0.72 -24.48 -32.89
C CYS A 22 0.67 -23.48 -31.72
N ALA A 23 -0.33 -23.61 -30.85
CA ALA A 23 -0.26 -22.98 -29.54
C ALA A 23 0.94 -23.64 -28.86
N ALA A 24 2.08 -22.92 -28.82
CA ALA A 24 3.22 -23.32 -28.02
C ALA A 24 2.69 -23.52 -26.60
N ALA A 25 2.60 -24.76 -26.14
CA ALA A 25 2.29 -25.06 -24.76
C ALA A 25 3.39 -24.38 -23.93
N GLN A 26 3.05 -23.30 -23.25
CA GLN A 26 3.96 -22.61 -22.37
C GLN A 26 4.33 -23.59 -21.26
N GLU A 27 5.61 -23.94 -21.16
CA GLU A 27 6.08 -24.90 -20.14
C GLU A 27 5.56 -24.48 -18.77
N ALA A 28 4.95 -25.44 -18.06
CA ALA A 28 4.44 -25.20 -16.72
C ALA A 28 5.62 -24.82 -15.80
N VAL A 29 5.52 -23.68 -15.15
CA VAL A 29 6.53 -23.23 -14.18
C VAL A 29 6.56 -24.19 -13.00
N ASP A 30 7.73 -24.79 -12.71
CA ASP A 30 7.94 -25.68 -11.58
C ASP A 30 9.29 -25.34 -10.90
N PHE A 31 9.23 -25.18 -9.58
CA PHE A 31 10.40 -24.88 -8.75
C PHE A 31 10.88 -26.08 -7.93
N LYS A 32 10.49 -27.30 -8.29
CA LYS A 32 10.88 -28.54 -7.58
C LYS A 32 12.41 -28.64 -7.47
N GLY A 33 12.87 -28.85 -6.24
CA GLY A 33 14.32 -28.93 -5.94
C GLY A 33 15.09 -27.61 -6.06
N LYS A 34 14.40 -26.49 -6.28
CA LYS A 34 15.01 -25.16 -6.29
C LYS A 34 14.93 -24.49 -4.92
N THR A 35 15.82 -23.52 -4.71
CA THR A 35 15.76 -22.61 -3.57
C THR A 35 15.51 -21.19 -4.11
N ILE A 36 14.52 -20.53 -3.56
CA ILE A 36 14.18 -19.14 -3.87
C ILE A 36 14.78 -18.24 -2.80
N THR A 37 15.46 -17.18 -3.22
CA THR A 37 15.92 -16.12 -2.34
C THR A 37 14.85 -15.04 -2.23
N LEU A 38 14.41 -14.73 -1.01
CA LEU A 38 13.56 -13.59 -0.71
C LEU A 38 14.45 -12.46 -0.15
N LEU A 39 14.80 -11.52 -1.02
CA LEU A 39 15.69 -10.40 -0.69
C LEU A 39 14.94 -9.36 0.15
N VAL A 40 15.60 -8.77 1.14
CA VAL A 40 15.05 -7.76 2.04
C VAL A 40 16.03 -6.60 2.19
N GLY A 41 15.56 -5.37 1.97
CA GLY A 41 16.39 -4.15 2.03
C GLY A 41 16.60 -3.57 3.44
N SER A 42 16.22 -4.30 4.49
CA SER A 42 16.35 -3.85 5.89
C SER A 42 17.22 -4.80 6.72
N GLU A 43 17.62 -4.32 7.90
CA GLU A 43 18.27 -5.16 8.90
C GLU A 43 17.35 -6.29 9.38
N VAL A 44 17.98 -7.35 9.90
CA VAL A 44 17.28 -8.46 10.55
C VAL A 44 16.47 -7.95 11.74
N GLY A 45 15.24 -8.44 11.90
CA GLY A 45 14.32 -8.04 12.99
C GLY A 45 13.53 -6.77 12.71
N GLY A 46 13.79 -6.05 11.61
CA GLY A 46 12.96 -4.92 11.17
C GLY A 46 11.59 -5.37 10.61
N GLY A 47 10.62 -4.46 10.53
CA GLY A 47 9.27 -4.79 10.06
C GLY A 47 9.20 -5.39 8.64
N THR A 48 10.12 -4.99 7.75
CA THR A 48 10.22 -5.59 6.39
C THR A 48 10.80 -7.00 6.45
N ASP A 49 11.76 -7.27 7.34
CA ASP A 49 12.30 -8.61 7.58
C ASP A 49 11.23 -9.53 8.20
N ALA A 50 10.48 -9.02 9.20
CA ALA A 50 9.39 -9.78 9.82
C ALA A 50 8.33 -10.18 8.80
N SER A 51 7.93 -9.27 7.89
CA SER A 51 6.98 -9.58 6.83
C SER A 51 7.52 -10.59 5.81
N ALA A 52 8.81 -10.54 5.46
CA ALA A 52 9.43 -11.52 4.58
C ALA A 52 9.44 -12.92 5.22
N ARG A 53 9.76 -13.01 6.52
CA ARG A 53 9.74 -14.28 7.26
C ARG A 53 8.33 -14.82 7.48
N LEU A 54 7.32 -13.96 7.53
CA LEU A 54 5.93 -14.36 7.48
C LEU A 54 5.57 -14.97 6.10
N ILE A 55 5.95 -14.30 5.00
CA ILE A 55 5.59 -14.68 3.63
C ILE A 55 6.33 -15.97 3.18
N ALA A 56 7.61 -16.14 3.54
CA ALA A 56 8.47 -17.21 3.03
C ALA A 56 7.88 -18.63 3.16
N PRO A 57 7.37 -19.10 4.31
CA PRO A 57 6.80 -20.45 4.44
C PRO A 57 5.54 -20.64 3.59
N PHE A 58 4.78 -19.59 3.33
CA PHE A 58 3.59 -19.66 2.49
C PHE A 58 3.94 -19.66 0.99
N LEU A 59 5.03 -19.01 0.58
CA LEU A 59 5.57 -19.20 -0.77
C LEU A 59 6.05 -20.64 -0.97
N THR A 60 6.75 -21.23 -0.01
CA THR A 60 7.09 -22.67 -0.03
C THR A 60 5.85 -23.54 -0.18
N LYS A 61 4.79 -23.26 0.59
CA LYS A 61 3.55 -24.03 0.61
C LYS A 61 2.78 -23.99 -0.72
N TYR A 62 2.75 -22.83 -1.38
CA TYR A 62 1.83 -22.55 -2.48
C TYR A 62 2.48 -22.42 -3.87
N LEU A 63 3.81 -22.26 -3.96
CA LEU A 63 4.48 -22.30 -5.26
C LEU A 63 4.57 -23.74 -5.79
N PRO A 64 4.43 -23.97 -7.10
CA PRO A 64 4.61 -25.28 -7.72
C PRO A 64 5.99 -25.86 -7.40
N GLY A 65 6.04 -27.15 -7.09
CA GLY A 65 7.26 -27.82 -6.71
C GLY A 65 7.70 -27.61 -5.27
N GLN A 66 7.00 -26.78 -4.49
CA GLN A 66 7.28 -26.50 -3.08
C GLN A 66 8.75 -26.19 -2.79
N PRO A 67 9.32 -25.15 -3.42
CA PRO A 67 10.74 -24.82 -3.28
C PRO A 67 11.09 -24.41 -1.83
N GLY A 68 12.35 -24.57 -1.45
CA GLY A 68 12.87 -23.89 -0.28
C GLY A 68 12.83 -22.36 -0.49
N VAL A 69 12.43 -21.59 0.53
CA VAL A 69 12.49 -20.13 0.49
C VAL A 69 13.39 -19.63 1.61
N VAL A 70 14.44 -18.90 1.27
CA VAL A 70 15.40 -18.33 2.23
C VAL A 70 15.34 -16.80 2.20
N VAL A 71 15.30 -16.18 3.38
CA VAL A 71 15.32 -14.72 3.51
C VAL A 71 16.76 -14.24 3.60
N GLN A 72 17.12 -13.30 2.73
CA GLN A 72 18.45 -12.68 2.69
C GLN A 72 18.34 -11.16 2.87
N ASN A 73 18.98 -10.64 3.91
CA ASN A 73 19.00 -9.21 4.18
C ASN A 73 20.19 -8.53 3.46
N LEU A 74 19.91 -7.42 2.79
CA LEU A 74 20.90 -6.55 2.16
C LEU A 74 20.59 -5.09 2.54
N PRO A 75 20.85 -4.70 3.79
CA PRO A 75 20.50 -3.37 4.29
C PRO A 75 21.38 -2.27 3.68
N GLY A 76 20.92 -1.06 3.74
CA GLY A 76 21.64 0.16 3.38
C GLY A 76 20.78 1.18 2.63
N ALA A 77 20.99 2.46 2.96
CA ALA A 77 20.33 3.59 2.33
C ALA A 77 18.80 3.44 2.25
N SER A 78 18.14 3.08 3.35
CA SER A 78 16.68 2.86 3.41
C SER A 78 16.15 1.82 2.40
N GLY A 79 16.99 0.82 2.05
CA GLY A 79 16.64 -0.24 1.09
C GLY A 79 17.05 0.04 -0.36
N ILE A 80 17.54 1.24 -0.68
CA ILE A 80 18.00 1.60 -2.05
C ILE A 80 19.09 0.63 -2.53
N LYS A 81 20.04 0.24 -1.65
CA LYS A 81 21.10 -0.72 -2.00
C LYS A 81 20.53 -2.06 -2.48
N ALA A 82 19.54 -2.59 -1.76
CA ALA A 82 18.91 -3.86 -2.14
C ALA A 82 18.17 -3.75 -3.46
N LEU A 83 17.43 -2.66 -3.66
CA LEU A 83 16.60 -2.48 -4.86
C LEU A 83 17.45 -2.19 -6.10
N ASN A 84 18.54 -1.41 -5.98
CA ASN A 84 19.53 -1.26 -7.05
C ASN A 84 20.14 -2.62 -7.45
N HIS A 85 20.57 -3.42 -6.46
CA HIS A 85 21.10 -4.77 -6.71
C HIS A 85 20.04 -5.65 -7.39
N PHE A 86 18.81 -5.63 -6.90
CA PHE A 86 17.71 -6.43 -7.40
C PHE A 86 17.39 -6.15 -8.87
N VAL A 87 17.29 -4.88 -9.25
CA VAL A 87 16.96 -4.48 -10.61
C VAL A 87 18.12 -4.70 -11.59
N GLN A 88 19.38 -4.50 -11.13
CA GLN A 88 20.54 -4.52 -12.04
C GLN A 88 21.23 -5.87 -12.13
N ARG A 89 21.11 -6.73 -11.12
CA ARG A 89 21.96 -7.94 -10.99
C ARG A 89 21.16 -9.24 -10.90
N VAL A 90 19.90 -9.17 -10.48
CA VAL A 90 19.08 -10.38 -10.32
C VAL A 90 18.50 -10.80 -11.67
N LYS A 91 18.57 -12.10 -11.98
CA LYS A 91 17.98 -12.66 -13.20
C LYS A 91 16.45 -12.75 -13.07
N PRO A 92 15.72 -12.51 -14.16
CA PRO A 92 14.26 -12.58 -14.16
C PRO A 92 13.74 -14.02 -14.32
N ASP A 93 14.32 -14.98 -13.60
CA ASP A 93 14.05 -16.41 -13.70
C ASP A 93 13.12 -16.95 -12.60
N GLY A 94 12.66 -16.07 -11.71
CA GLY A 94 11.78 -16.42 -10.59
C GLY A 94 12.48 -17.03 -9.37
N LEU A 95 13.82 -17.15 -9.38
CA LEU A 95 14.56 -17.70 -8.24
C LEU A 95 14.96 -16.65 -7.20
N THR A 96 14.70 -15.39 -7.48
CA THR A 96 14.86 -14.32 -6.49
C THR A 96 13.66 -13.38 -6.57
N ALA A 97 13.01 -13.16 -5.44
CA ALA A 97 11.99 -12.14 -5.23
C ALA A 97 12.49 -11.11 -4.20
N ILE A 98 11.88 -9.94 -4.15
CA ILE A 98 12.18 -8.93 -3.13
C ILE A 98 10.94 -8.62 -2.31
N ASN A 99 11.09 -8.58 -0.99
CA ASN A 99 10.10 -8.02 -0.09
C ASN A 99 10.55 -6.62 0.31
N GLY A 100 9.83 -5.60 -0.12
CA GLY A 100 10.15 -4.20 0.09
C GLY A 100 9.14 -3.47 0.96
N SER A 101 9.51 -2.28 1.39
CA SER A 101 8.60 -1.36 2.09
C SER A 101 8.14 -0.24 1.16
N ILE A 102 6.98 0.36 1.48
CA ILE A 102 6.42 1.46 0.71
C ILE A 102 7.41 2.63 0.56
N SER A 103 8.27 2.86 1.57
CA SER A 103 9.29 3.91 1.53
C SER A 103 10.30 3.74 0.41
N MET A 104 10.55 2.52 -0.07
CA MET A 104 11.49 2.26 -1.17
C MET A 104 10.94 2.71 -2.53
N ILE A 105 9.62 2.79 -2.66
CA ILE A 105 8.92 3.26 -3.87
C ILE A 105 8.28 4.64 -3.68
N ASP A 106 8.56 5.31 -2.56
CA ASP A 106 8.21 6.71 -2.33
C ASP A 106 9.05 7.62 -3.23
N PRO A 107 8.45 8.55 -3.99
CA PRO A 107 9.17 9.48 -4.87
C PRO A 107 10.26 10.30 -4.16
N ILE A 108 10.11 10.59 -2.88
CA ILE A 108 11.16 11.24 -2.10
C ILE A 108 12.42 10.37 -2.02
N THR A 109 12.25 9.05 -1.98
CA THR A 109 13.35 8.09 -1.88
C THR A 109 13.94 7.74 -3.25
N TYR A 110 13.11 7.28 -4.19
CA TYR A 110 13.61 6.73 -5.45
C TYR A 110 14.03 7.80 -6.48
N ARG A 111 13.60 9.06 -6.32
CA ARG A 111 14.11 10.19 -7.11
C ARG A 111 15.40 10.78 -6.56
N GLY A 112 15.88 10.27 -5.43
CA GLY A 112 17.18 10.65 -4.88
C GLY A 112 18.35 10.16 -5.73
N ALA A 113 19.49 10.85 -5.65
CA ALA A 113 20.66 10.63 -6.50
C ALA A 113 21.24 9.20 -6.43
N ASN A 114 20.99 8.46 -5.35
CA ASN A 114 21.54 7.13 -5.14
C ASN A 114 20.62 6.00 -5.64
N ALA A 115 19.38 6.28 -6.02
CA ALA A 115 18.45 5.28 -6.56
C ALA A 115 18.67 5.12 -8.07
N GLN A 116 18.83 3.87 -8.50
CA GLN A 116 19.10 3.49 -9.89
C GLN A 116 18.06 2.48 -10.37
N TYR A 117 16.81 2.69 -9.99
CA TYR A 117 15.67 1.87 -10.35
C TYR A 117 14.44 2.73 -10.60
N ASP A 118 13.53 2.23 -11.42
CA ASP A 118 12.18 2.76 -11.58
C ASP A 118 11.19 1.78 -10.94
N PRO A 119 10.44 2.18 -9.90
CA PRO A 119 9.44 1.30 -9.29
C PRO A 119 8.39 0.75 -10.26
N LYS A 120 8.12 1.44 -11.37
CA LYS A 120 7.16 1.02 -12.39
C LYS A 120 7.60 -0.23 -13.16
N THR A 121 8.90 -0.54 -13.16
CA THR A 121 9.43 -1.72 -13.86
C THR A 121 9.31 -3.01 -13.05
N LEU A 122 9.03 -2.90 -11.75
CA LEU A 122 8.90 -4.06 -10.87
C LEU A 122 7.64 -4.87 -11.21
N ARG A 123 7.78 -6.18 -11.14
CA ARG A 123 6.66 -7.11 -11.36
C ARG A 123 6.02 -7.45 -10.00
N PHE A 124 5.09 -6.62 -9.55
CA PHE A 124 4.43 -6.81 -8.26
C PHE A 124 3.61 -8.10 -8.22
N VAL A 125 3.72 -8.79 -7.11
CA VAL A 125 3.08 -10.09 -6.82
C VAL A 125 1.91 -9.93 -5.87
N GLY A 126 2.05 -9.05 -4.91
CA GLY A 126 1.10 -8.72 -3.87
C GLY A 126 1.78 -7.94 -2.77
N GLY A 127 1.10 -7.72 -1.67
CA GLY A 127 1.64 -6.92 -0.58
C GLY A 127 0.86 -7.05 0.71
N ILE A 128 1.24 -6.21 1.65
CA ILE A 128 0.56 -6.03 2.94
C ILE A 128 0.25 -4.54 3.03
N GLY A 129 -1.02 -4.24 3.16
CA GLY A 129 -1.52 -2.90 3.42
C GLY A 129 -1.54 -2.59 4.91
N ARG A 130 -1.75 -1.34 5.21
CA ARG A 130 -2.12 -0.91 6.55
C ARG A 130 -3.64 -1.01 6.65
N GLY A 131 -4.13 -1.60 7.72
CA GLY A 131 -5.56 -1.77 7.95
C GLY A 131 -6.32 -0.47 8.23
N GLY A 132 -5.65 0.68 8.05
CA GLY A 132 -6.20 1.98 8.35
C GLY A 132 -6.25 2.29 9.84
N GLY A 133 -6.70 3.49 10.16
CA GLY A 133 -6.86 3.95 11.53
C GLY A 133 -7.94 4.99 11.64
N ALA A 134 -8.19 5.45 12.85
CA ALA A 134 -9.20 6.47 13.12
C ALA A 134 -8.61 7.67 13.89
N ILE A 135 -9.15 8.84 13.61
CA ILE A 135 -8.99 10.03 14.45
C ILE A 135 -10.10 10.01 15.49
N PHE A 136 -9.72 10.26 16.72
CA PHE A 136 -10.64 10.33 17.84
C PHE A 136 -10.35 11.55 18.73
N THR A 137 -11.35 11.97 19.45
CA THR A 137 -11.28 13.16 20.30
C THR A 137 -12.05 12.94 21.62
N SER A 138 -11.77 13.76 22.62
CA SER A 138 -12.62 13.85 23.80
C SER A 138 -14.03 14.28 23.41
N LYS A 139 -15.03 13.86 24.18
CA LYS A 139 -16.44 14.16 23.89
C LYS A 139 -16.70 15.66 23.77
N ASP A 140 -16.18 16.45 24.70
CA ASP A 140 -16.39 17.91 24.75
C ASP A 140 -15.71 18.61 23.56
N ALA A 141 -14.55 18.12 23.12
CA ALA A 141 -13.86 18.67 21.97
C ALA A 141 -14.61 18.40 20.65
N ALA A 142 -15.29 17.26 20.54
CA ALA A 142 -16.09 16.95 19.36
C ALA A 142 -17.18 18.00 19.09
N GLU A 143 -17.77 18.60 20.14
CA GLU A 143 -18.82 19.62 20.02
C GLU A 143 -18.30 20.97 19.52
N ARG A 144 -17.01 21.28 19.73
CA ARG A 144 -16.40 22.55 19.32
C ARG A 144 -15.57 22.46 18.05
N LEU A 145 -15.42 21.27 17.49
CA LEU A 145 -14.59 21.03 16.32
C LEU A 145 -14.99 21.84 15.08
N PHE A 146 -16.26 22.16 14.93
CA PHE A 146 -16.79 22.95 13.81
C PHE A 146 -17.20 24.38 14.20
N ASP A 147 -17.00 24.79 15.45
CA ASP A 147 -17.37 26.10 15.95
C ASP A 147 -16.12 26.98 16.18
N LYS A 148 -15.85 27.86 15.21
CA LYS A 148 -14.70 28.78 15.26
C LYS A 148 -14.82 29.88 16.31
N SER A 149 -15.97 30.04 16.97
CA SER A 149 -16.12 30.97 18.11
C SER A 149 -15.59 30.37 19.41
N LYS A 150 -15.39 29.06 19.45
CA LYS A 150 -14.88 28.33 20.62
C LYS A 150 -13.35 28.13 20.57
N LYS A 151 -12.77 27.75 21.71
CA LYS A 151 -11.36 27.36 21.79
C LYS A 151 -11.06 26.25 20.76
N PRO A 152 -10.00 26.38 19.96
CA PRO A 152 -9.61 25.33 19.02
C PRO A 152 -9.38 23.98 19.72
N VAL A 153 -9.71 22.90 19.03
CA VAL A 153 -9.38 21.53 19.44
C VAL A 153 -7.87 21.32 19.28
N ILE A 154 -7.19 20.88 20.32
CA ILE A 154 -5.74 20.65 20.30
C ILE A 154 -5.48 19.22 19.83
N ILE A 155 -4.81 19.09 18.69
CA ILE A 155 -4.42 17.81 18.09
C ILE A 155 -3.01 17.46 18.54
N GLY A 156 -2.82 16.30 19.16
CA GLY A 156 -1.52 15.80 19.58
C GLY A 156 -0.92 14.79 18.60
N SER A 157 0.38 14.92 18.29
CA SER A 157 1.10 13.95 17.44
C SER A 157 2.47 13.61 18.03
N ALA A 158 2.80 12.31 18.06
CA ALA A 158 4.11 11.83 18.43
C ALA A 158 5.20 12.22 17.42
N LEU A 159 4.84 12.42 16.16
CA LEU A 159 5.76 12.84 15.11
C LEU A 159 5.77 14.36 15.02
N THR A 160 6.95 14.94 14.78
CA THR A 160 7.11 16.37 14.50
C THR A 160 6.39 16.80 13.22
N VAL A 161 6.19 15.85 12.31
CA VAL A 161 5.43 16.04 11.06
C VAL A 161 4.32 15.00 11.02
N PRO A 162 3.03 15.38 11.03
CA PRO A 162 1.90 14.45 10.94
C PRO A 162 1.97 13.59 9.67
N ARG A 163 1.89 12.28 9.84
CA ARG A 163 1.96 11.29 8.75
C ARG A 163 0.89 10.22 8.94
N SER A 164 0.70 9.39 7.90
CA SER A 164 -0.19 8.23 7.96
C SER A 164 -1.58 8.59 8.50
N ILE A 165 -2.09 7.87 9.50
CA ILE A 165 -3.44 8.04 10.06
C ILE A 165 -3.68 9.37 10.79
N MET A 166 -2.64 10.17 11.06
CA MET A 166 -2.80 11.51 11.65
C MET A 166 -2.90 12.61 10.58
N GLN A 167 -2.35 12.37 9.41
CA GLN A 167 -2.34 13.35 8.32
C GLN A 167 -3.73 13.77 7.82
N PRO A 168 -4.80 12.93 7.85
CA PRO A 168 -6.16 13.36 7.55
C PRO A 168 -6.61 14.62 8.28
N ALA A 169 -6.15 14.86 9.51
CA ALA A 169 -6.52 16.08 10.24
C ALA A 169 -6.05 17.37 9.55
N LEU A 170 -4.91 17.35 8.84
CA LEU A 170 -4.44 18.49 8.03
C LEU A 170 -5.48 18.87 6.96
N TRP A 171 -5.98 17.85 6.27
CA TRP A 171 -6.99 18.01 5.21
C TRP A 171 -8.34 18.43 5.77
N CYS A 172 -8.72 17.90 6.93
CA CYS A 172 -9.96 18.30 7.60
C CYS A 172 -9.94 19.74 8.06
N ILE A 173 -8.82 20.25 8.59
CA ILE A 173 -8.67 21.67 8.94
C ILE A 173 -8.84 22.55 7.70
N GLU A 174 -8.17 22.20 6.60
CA GLU A 174 -8.20 22.99 5.36
C GLU A 174 -9.54 22.92 4.63
N TYR A 175 -10.11 21.73 4.46
CA TYR A 175 -11.22 21.49 3.52
C TYR A 175 -12.57 21.24 4.21
N LEU A 176 -12.57 20.84 5.48
CA LEU A 176 -13.79 20.66 6.25
C LEU A 176 -14.01 21.75 7.32
N GLY A 177 -13.06 22.68 7.43
CA GLY A 177 -13.18 23.84 8.32
C GLY A 177 -13.05 23.50 9.81
N TRP A 178 -12.33 22.42 10.15
CA TRP A 178 -12.12 22.08 11.56
C TRP A 178 -11.46 23.24 12.31
N ASN A 179 -12.00 23.54 13.48
CA ASN A 179 -11.45 24.50 14.43
C ASN A 179 -10.42 23.79 15.32
N ALA A 180 -9.20 23.61 14.81
CA ALA A 180 -8.18 22.83 15.48
C ALA A 180 -6.76 23.43 15.30
N THR A 181 -5.88 23.11 16.23
CA THR A 181 -4.45 23.46 16.24
C THR A 181 -3.60 22.27 16.66
N TRP A 182 -2.27 22.37 16.50
CA TRP A 182 -1.36 21.26 16.70
C TRP A 182 -0.42 21.43 17.88
N ILE A 183 -0.16 20.33 18.59
CA ILE A 183 1.03 20.10 19.41
C ILE A 183 1.70 18.84 18.88
N VAL A 184 2.92 18.95 18.38
CA VAL A 184 3.66 17.86 17.73
C VAL A 184 4.96 17.57 18.47
N GLY A 185 5.52 16.35 18.28
CA GLY A 185 6.84 16.00 18.81
C GLY A 185 6.83 15.35 20.19
N TYR A 186 5.73 14.76 20.62
CA TYR A 186 5.72 13.87 21.78
C TYR A 186 6.65 12.66 21.57
N HIS A 187 7.25 12.11 22.63
CA HIS A 187 8.22 11.01 22.53
C HIS A 187 7.59 9.63 22.25
N GLY A 188 6.35 9.57 21.78
CA GLY A 188 5.68 8.34 21.39
C GLY A 188 4.20 8.31 21.75
N THR A 189 3.52 7.25 21.33
CA THR A 189 2.07 7.09 21.52
C THR A 189 1.64 7.15 22.99
N ASN A 190 2.43 6.56 23.89
CA ASN A 190 2.08 6.56 25.32
C ASN A 190 2.06 7.96 25.90
N GLU A 191 3.01 8.84 25.51
CA GLU A 191 3.03 10.22 25.96
C GLU A 191 1.86 11.01 25.39
N VAL A 192 1.52 10.80 24.11
CA VAL A 192 0.33 11.40 23.50
C VAL A 192 -0.95 11.00 24.24
N MET A 193 -1.09 9.71 24.59
CA MET A 193 -2.25 9.21 25.33
C MET A 193 -2.32 9.80 26.76
N LEU A 194 -1.18 9.96 27.41
CA LEU A 194 -1.10 10.60 28.72
C LEU A 194 -1.46 12.10 28.68
N ALA A 195 -1.02 12.80 27.63
CA ALA A 195 -1.38 14.19 27.39
C ALA A 195 -2.89 14.36 27.14
N LEU A 196 -3.51 13.40 26.43
CA LEU A 196 -4.95 13.36 26.26
C LEU A 196 -5.68 13.14 27.60
N ASP A 197 -5.19 12.21 28.42
CA ASP A 197 -5.78 11.95 29.73
C ASP A 197 -5.69 13.13 30.71
N ARG A 198 -4.65 13.96 30.57
CA ARG A 198 -4.45 15.20 31.34
C ARG A 198 -5.19 16.41 30.77
N GLY A 199 -5.83 16.26 29.59
CA GLY A 199 -6.50 17.38 28.90
C GLY A 199 -5.51 18.41 28.29
N GLU A 200 -4.25 18.03 28.12
CA GLU A 200 -3.23 18.88 27.43
C GLU A 200 -3.53 18.92 25.93
N ILE A 201 -4.03 17.81 25.38
CA ILE A 201 -4.55 17.70 24.03
C ILE A 201 -6.00 17.17 24.07
N ASP A 202 -6.72 17.38 22.99
CA ASP A 202 -8.13 16.97 22.86
C ASP A 202 -8.33 15.80 21.88
N MET A 203 -7.42 15.67 20.90
CA MET A 203 -7.58 14.79 19.73
C MET A 203 -6.26 14.13 19.36
N THR A 204 -6.33 12.87 18.92
CA THR A 204 -5.21 12.16 18.29
C THR A 204 -5.75 11.04 17.39
N SER A 205 -4.89 10.13 16.95
CA SER A 205 -5.26 8.99 16.09
C SER A 205 -4.72 7.66 16.62
N THR A 206 -5.37 6.56 16.23
CA THR A 206 -4.88 5.21 16.49
C THR A 206 -5.20 4.26 15.34
N GLY A 207 -4.31 3.30 15.07
CA GLY A 207 -4.61 2.12 14.27
C GLY A 207 -5.11 0.94 15.10
N ASN A 208 -4.94 1.03 16.42
CA ASN A 208 -5.27 -0.01 17.38
C ASN A 208 -6.47 0.41 18.26
N LEU A 209 -7.65 -0.08 17.88
CA LEU A 209 -8.90 0.22 18.60
C LEU A 209 -8.86 -0.28 20.06
N PHE A 210 -8.14 -1.36 20.33
CA PHE A 210 -8.07 -1.94 21.68
C PHE A 210 -7.57 -0.94 22.72
N GLN A 211 -6.62 -0.07 22.34
CA GLN A 211 -6.05 0.95 23.23
C GLN A 211 -7.07 1.97 23.76
N ILE A 212 -8.18 2.18 23.05
CA ILE A 212 -9.18 3.21 23.37
C ILE A 212 -10.59 2.63 23.58
N LYS A 213 -10.75 1.32 23.48
CA LYS A 213 -12.05 0.63 23.47
C LYS A 213 -12.89 0.95 24.73
N GLU A 214 -12.29 0.91 25.89
CA GLU A 214 -13.00 1.20 27.15
C GLU A 214 -13.48 2.66 27.21
N ARG A 215 -12.65 3.61 26.78
CA ARG A 215 -12.98 5.03 26.75
C ARG A 215 -14.08 5.36 25.71
N LEU A 216 -14.11 4.63 24.61
CA LEU A 216 -15.21 4.72 23.64
C LEU A 216 -16.52 4.18 24.22
N ASN A 217 -16.47 3.03 24.91
CA ASN A 217 -17.64 2.42 25.53
C ASN A 217 -18.23 3.29 26.65
N THR A 218 -17.40 3.99 27.40
CA THR A 218 -17.83 4.94 28.46
C THR A 218 -18.25 6.31 27.91
N GLY A 219 -18.07 6.54 26.60
CA GLY A 219 -18.38 7.82 25.96
C GLY A 219 -17.43 8.96 26.28
N GLN A 220 -16.28 8.67 26.88
CA GLN A 220 -15.21 9.65 27.13
C GLN A 220 -14.55 10.11 25.81
N LEU A 221 -14.40 9.19 24.87
CA LEU A 221 -13.86 9.45 23.55
C LEU A 221 -14.91 9.21 22.47
N LYS A 222 -14.74 9.90 21.34
CA LYS A 222 -15.56 9.77 20.15
C LYS A 222 -14.67 9.62 18.91
N LEU A 223 -14.95 8.63 18.07
CA LEU A 223 -14.35 8.51 16.75
C LEU A 223 -14.92 9.60 15.83
N ILE A 224 -14.05 10.27 15.10
CA ILE A 224 -14.44 11.39 14.20
C ILE A 224 -14.46 10.93 12.75
N ASN A 225 -13.39 10.30 12.30
CA ASN A 225 -13.32 9.65 10.99
C ASN A 225 -12.33 8.49 11.00
N GLN A 226 -12.38 7.67 9.97
CA GLN A 226 -11.45 6.58 9.73
C GLN A 226 -10.83 6.71 8.34
N SER A 227 -9.55 6.34 8.19
CA SER A 227 -8.87 6.39 6.90
C SER A 227 -9.31 5.27 5.95
N GLY A 228 -9.84 4.17 6.48
CA GLY A 228 -10.11 2.98 5.72
C GLY A 228 -8.85 2.23 5.28
N TYR A 229 -9.01 1.18 4.50
CA TYR A 229 -7.94 0.38 3.92
C TYR A 229 -8.23 0.05 2.45
N LEU A 230 -7.19 -0.14 1.65
CA LEU A 230 -7.31 -0.46 0.22
C LEU A 230 -7.49 -1.98 0.04
N ALA A 231 -8.59 -2.36 -0.62
CA ALA A 231 -8.82 -3.73 -1.05
C ALA A 231 -9.57 -3.76 -2.39
N ASN A 232 -9.06 -4.53 -3.34
CA ASN A 232 -9.63 -4.66 -4.69
C ASN A 232 -9.88 -3.31 -5.38
N GLY A 233 -8.93 -2.40 -5.28
CA GLY A 233 -8.97 -1.06 -5.89
C GLY A 233 -9.94 -0.07 -5.23
N LYS A 234 -10.46 -0.37 -4.04
CA LYS A 234 -11.40 0.49 -3.31
C LYS A 234 -10.94 0.70 -1.88
N ILE A 235 -11.18 1.89 -1.35
CA ILE A 235 -11.00 2.15 0.08
C ILE A 235 -12.27 1.68 0.80
N LEU A 236 -12.09 0.75 1.72
CA LEU A 236 -13.15 0.17 2.54
C LEU A 236 -13.03 0.62 3.99
N ALA A 237 -14.18 0.80 4.64
CA ALA A 237 -14.23 1.10 6.07
C ALA A 237 -13.91 -0.16 6.90
N ARG A 238 -13.19 0.02 8.00
CA ARG A 238 -13.02 -1.03 9.01
C ARG A 238 -14.32 -1.23 9.78
N GLN A 239 -14.73 -2.48 9.89
CA GLN A 239 -15.98 -2.87 10.55
C GLN A 239 -15.96 -2.60 12.07
N ASP A 240 -14.78 -2.75 12.69
CA ASP A 240 -14.58 -2.53 14.11
C ASP A 240 -14.69 -1.06 14.54
N TYR A 241 -14.62 -0.11 13.58
CA TYR A 241 -14.91 1.32 13.84
C TYR A 241 -16.41 1.67 13.69
N GLY A 242 -17.27 0.68 13.46
CA GLY A 242 -18.73 0.87 13.36
C GLY A 242 -19.10 1.86 12.25
N ASN A 243 -20.02 2.79 12.57
CA ASN A 243 -20.50 3.80 11.63
C ASN A 243 -19.61 5.05 11.53
N THR A 244 -18.35 4.97 11.96
CA THR A 244 -17.41 6.11 11.86
C THR A 244 -17.22 6.49 10.39
N PRO A 245 -17.44 7.78 10.03
CA PRO A 245 -17.34 8.23 8.64
C PRO A 245 -15.98 7.90 8.01
N LEU A 246 -16.01 7.42 6.76
CA LEU A 246 -14.82 7.22 5.98
C LEU A 246 -14.25 8.57 5.51
N PHE A 247 -13.00 8.87 5.87
CA PHE A 247 -12.38 10.15 5.55
C PHE A 247 -12.32 10.43 4.03
N PRO A 248 -11.96 9.48 3.14
CA PRO A 248 -12.05 9.69 1.70
C PRO A 248 -13.44 10.14 1.20
N ASP A 249 -14.53 9.61 1.79
CA ASP A 249 -15.87 10.02 1.41
C ASP A 249 -16.17 11.46 1.85
N GLN A 250 -15.68 11.87 3.01
CA GLN A 250 -15.80 13.26 3.49
C GLN A 250 -15.07 14.26 2.58
N MET A 251 -13.97 13.83 1.95
CA MET A 251 -13.16 14.66 1.06
C MET A 251 -13.67 14.69 -0.38
N LYS A 252 -14.62 13.83 -0.75
CA LYS A 252 -15.13 13.72 -2.11
C LYS A 252 -15.67 15.05 -2.63
N GLY A 253 -15.09 15.54 -3.72
CA GLY A 253 -15.48 16.80 -4.35
C GLY A 253 -15.08 18.07 -3.58
N LYS A 254 -14.36 17.97 -2.48
CA LYS A 254 -13.87 19.14 -1.71
C LYS A 254 -12.57 19.71 -2.28
N ILE A 255 -11.66 18.87 -2.72
CA ILE A 255 -10.36 19.28 -3.26
C ILE A 255 -10.54 19.58 -4.75
N LYS A 256 -10.51 20.88 -5.12
CA LYS A 256 -10.68 21.36 -6.50
C LYS A 256 -9.36 21.57 -7.22
N ASP A 257 -8.33 21.99 -6.48
CA ASP A 257 -7.00 22.25 -7.04
C ASP A 257 -6.33 20.93 -7.46
N PRO A 258 -5.81 20.82 -8.70
CA PRO A 258 -5.22 19.58 -9.21
C PRO A 258 -3.94 19.15 -8.44
N ILE A 259 -3.13 20.11 -7.98
CA ILE A 259 -1.92 19.80 -7.22
C ILE A 259 -2.28 19.32 -5.82
N ALA A 260 -3.23 19.98 -5.17
CA ALA A 260 -3.76 19.53 -3.89
C ALA A 260 -4.38 18.12 -3.99
N LYS A 261 -5.09 17.82 -5.09
CA LYS A 261 -5.61 16.47 -5.34
C LYS A 261 -4.48 15.44 -5.47
N LYS A 262 -3.42 15.75 -6.20
CA LYS A 262 -2.23 14.89 -6.30
C LYS A 262 -1.52 14.72 -4.95
N ALA A 263 -1.49 15.74 -4.12
CA ALA A 263 -0.95 15.68 -2.77
C ALA A 263 -1.81 14.78 -1.85
N TYR A 264 -3.12 14.85 -1.98
CA TYR A 264 -4.06 13.96 -1.31
C TYR A 264 -3.88 12.50 -1.75
N ASP A 265 -3.82 12.25 -3.06
CA ASP A 265 -3.63 10.90 -3.62
C ASP A 265 -2.28 10.30 -3.17
N TYR A 266 -1.23 11.11 -3.11
CA TYR A 266 0.07 10.72 -2.57
C TYR A 266 -0.02 10.28 -1.11
N TRP A 267 -0.70 11.06 -0.26
CA TRP A 267 -0.94 10.66 1.12
C TRP A 267 -1.72 9.34 1.19
N GLU A 268 -2.81 9.23 0.43
CA GLU A 268 -3.66 8.04 0.44
C GLU A 268 -2.88 6.78 0.03
N ALA A 269 -2.05 6.86 -1.00
CA ALA A 269 -1.18 5.77 -1.43
C ALA A 269 -0.17 5.35 -0.34
N LEU A 270 0.50 6.31 0.30
CA LEU A 270 1.43 6.02 1.41
C LEU A 270 0.72 5.47 2.65
N ASN A 271 -0.53 5.88 2.90
CA ASN A 271 -1.30 5.42 4.04
C ASN A 271 -1.79 3.98 3.86
N ASN A 272 -2.12 3.58 2.63
CA ASN A 272 -2.67 2.26 2.35
C ASN A 272 -1.62 1.18 2.15
N GLY A 273 -0.44 1.51 1.60
CA GLY A 273 0.64 0.55 1.40
C GLY A 273 1.56 0.45 2.63
N ASP A 274 2.04 -0.75 2.93
CA ASP A 274 3.11 -0.96 3.92
C ASP A 274 4.27 -1.78 3.35
N LYS A 275 4.02 -3.02 2.96
CA LYS A 275 5.01 -3.91 2.36
C LYS A 275 4.51 -4.44 1.02
N TRP A 276 5.45 -4.77 0.14
CA TRP A 276 5.16 -5.34 -1.16
C TRP A 276 6.15 -6.44 -1.51
N LEU A 277 5.68 -7.39 -2.29
CA LEU A 277 6.46 -8.49 -2.86
C LEU A 277 6.53 -8.29 -4.37
N ALA A 278 7.72 -8.37 -4.94
CA ALA A 278 7.91 -8.23 -6.38
C ALA A 278 9.00 -9.16 -6.94
N LEU A 279 8.89 -9.41 -8.24
CA LEU A 279 9.91 -10.04 -9.07
C LEU A 279 10.66 -8.98 -9.87
N PRO A 280 11.87 -9.30 -10.41
CA PRO A 280 12.66 -8.36 -11.19
C PRO A 280 11.91 -7.84 -12.43
N PRO A 281 12.32 -6.71 -12.99
CA PRO A 281 11.93 -6.32 -14.34
C PRO A 281 12.12 -7.48 -15.33
N ASP A 282 11.35 -7.50 -16.41
CA ASP A 282 11.41 -8.49 -17.49
C ASP A 282 11.14 -9.95 -17.08
N THR A 283 10.69 -10.22 -15.84
CA THR A 283 10.26 -11.56 -15.45
C THR A 283 9.09 -12.01 -16.33
N PRO A 284 9.18 -13.20 -16.97
CA PRO A 284 8.13 -13.73 -17.84
C PRO A 284 6.78 -13.82 -17.13
N GLU A 285 5.68 -13.52 -17.86
CA GLU A 285 4.33 -13.44 -17.29
C GLU A 285 3.85 -14.76 -16.67
N ASN A 286 4.25 -15.91 -17.23
CA ASN A 286 3.93 -17.21 -16.64
C ASN A 286 4.53 -17.38 -15.23
N ILE A 287 5.74 -16.88 -14.99
CA ILE A 287 6.36 -16.89 -13.65
C ILE A 287 5.63 -15.91 -12.73
N VAL A 288 5.36 -14.67 -13.20
CA VAL A 288 4.63 -13.66 -12.43
C VAL A 288 3.26 -14.19 -12.01
N SER A 289 2.52 -14.79 -12.94
CA SER A 289 1.18 -15.34 -12.68
C SER A 289 1.20 -16.45 -11.62
N VAL A 290 2.21 -17.31 -11.65
CA VAL A 290 2.39 -18.37 -10.65
C VAL A 290 2.66 -17.79 -9.26
N TYR A 291 3.50 -16.77 -9.16
CA TYR A 291 3.74 -16.09 -7.89
C TYR A 291 2.50 -15.37 -7.36
N ARG A 292 1.77 -14.66 -8.24
CA ARG A 292 0.49 -13.99 -7.88
C ARG A 292 -0.53 -15.00 -7.36
N ALA A 293 -0.66 -16.15 -8.03
CA ALA A 293 -1.55 -17.22 -7.59
C ALA A 293 -1.14 -17.82 -6.24
N ALA A 294 0.16 -18.00 -6.02
CA ALA A 294 0.69 -18.49 -4.74
C ALA A 294 0.44 -17.48 -3.61
N PHE A 295 0.69 -16.19 -3.85
CA PHE A 295 0.43 -15.14 -2.86
C PHE A 295 -1.07 -14.99 -2.56
N ALA A 296 -1.94 -15.08 -3.56
CA ALA A 296 -3.39 -15.05 -3.36
C ALA A 296 -3.87 -16.20 -2.47
N LYS A 297 -3.32 -17.42 -2.64
CA LYS A 297 -3.59 -18.55 -1.73
C LYS A 297 -3.06 -18.29 -0.31
N ALA A 298 -1.87 -17.70 -0.18
CA ALA A 298 -1.33 -17.30 1.11
C ALA A 298 -2.23 -16.25 1.80
N ALA A 299 -2.68 -15.25 1.08
CA ALA A 299 -3.57 -14.19 1.58
C ALA A 299 -4.93 -14.73 2.07
N ALA A 300 -5.40 -15.84 1.48
CA ALA A 300 -6.62 -16.53 1.89
C ALA A 300 -6.42 -17.53 3.03
N ASP A 301 -5.17 -17.86 3.39
CA ASP A 301 -4.85 -18.82 4.44
C ASP A 301 -5.10 -18.21 5.83
N PRO A 302 -5.95 -18.82 6.67
CA PRO A 302 -6.22 -18.31 8.02
C PRO A 302 -4.97 -18.20 8.91
N GLU A 303 -4.01 -19.11 8.75
CA GLU A 303 -2.75 -19.09 9.50
C GLU A 303 -1.88 -17.88 9.11
N PHE A 304 -1.87 -17.51 7.82
CA PHE A 304 -1.16 -16.32 7.35
C PHE A 304 -1.75 -15.05 7.96
N ARG A 305 -3.09 -14.94 7.99
CA ARG A 305 -3.79 -13.80 8.60
C ARG A 305 -3.55 -13.72 10.10
N GLU A 306 -3.72 -14.83 10.83
CA GLU A 306 -3.46 -14.88 12.29
C GLU A 306 -2.03 -14.47 12.65
N LYS A 307 -1.04 -14.98 11.90
CA LYS A 307 0.37 -14.61 12.11
C LYS A 307 0.65 -13.16 11.72
N GLY A 308 -0.01 -12.66 10.68
CA GLY A 308 0.11 -11.28 10.22
C GLY A 308 -0.39 -10.27 11.23
N GLU A 309 -1.53 -10.52 11.86
CA GLU A 309 -2.11 -9.68 12.91
C GLU A 309 -1.20 -9.55 14.15
N LYS A 310 -0.37 -10.56 14.41
CA LYS A 310 0.66 -10.50 15.49
C LYS A 310 1.83 -9.57 15.14
N ILE A 311 2.04 -9.29 13.86
CA ILE A 311 3.13 -8.41 13.36
C ILE A 311 2.65 -6.97 13.20
N SER A 312 1.41 -6.78 12.75
CA SER A 312 0.85 -5.46 12.46
C SER A 312 -0.65 -5.42 12.75
N ASP A 313 -1.07 -4.49 13.59
CA ASP A 313 -2.49 -4.21 13.80
C ASP A 313 -3.16 -3.82 12.46
N GLY A 314 -4.29 -4.43 12.18
CA GLY A 314 -5.00 -4.22 10.92
C GLY A 314 -4.26 -4.79 9.72
N PHE A 315 -3.62 -5.94 9.89
CA PHE A 315 -2.95 -6.66 8.81
C PHE A 315 -3.92 -6.99 7.68
N GLU A 316 -3.69 -6.40 6.50
CA GLU A 316 -4.54 -6.61 5.33
C GLU A 316 -3.69 -6.99 4.11
N PRO A 317 -3.79 -8.24 3.61
CA PRO A 317 -3.13 -8.64 2.38
C PRO A 317 -3.68 -7.85 1.17
N MET A 318 -2.77 -7.34 0.34
CA MET A 318 -3.07 -6.60 -0.88
C MET A 318 -2.83 -7.48 -2.11
N THR A 319 -3.72 -7.40 -3.09
CA THR A 319 -3.49 -8.01 -4.40
C THR A 319 -2.33 -7.33 -5.13
N ALA A 320 -1.81 -7.99 -6.17
CA ALA A 320 -0.81 -7.35 -7.04
C ALA A 320 -1.35 -6.03 -7.64
N GLN A 321 -2.62 -6.03 -8.05
CA GLN A 321 -3.29 -4.85 -8.61
C GLN A 321 -3.37 -3.71 -7.59
N ASP A 322 -3.68 -3.97 -6.33
CA ASP A 322 -3.71 -2.94 -5.29
C ASP A 322 -2.32 -2.31 -5.08
N VAL A 323 -1.27 -3.14 -5.07
CA VAL A 323 0.12 -2.65 -4.97
C VAL A 323 0.52 -1.84 -6.20
N GLU A 324 0.12 -2.28 -7.40
CA GLU A 324 0.37 -1.55 -8.65
C GLU A 324 -0.34 -0.18 -8.66
N ILE A 325 -1.58 -0.08 -8.18
CA ILE A 325 -2.30 1.19 -8.01
C ILE A 325 -1.52 2.13 -7.09
N VAL A 326 -1.07 1.63 -5.95
CA VAL A 326 -0.26 2.41 -5.00
C VAL A 326 1.05 2.87 -5.64
N ALA A 327 1.81 1.96 -6.25
CA ALA A 327 3.08 2.26 -6.89
C ALA A 327 2.94 3.28 -8.04
N GLN A 328 1.90 3.13 -8.87
CA GLN A 328 1.61 4.06 -9.95
C GLN A 328 1.24 5.45 -9.42
N THR A 329 0.40 5.53 -8.38
CA THR A 329 0.01 6.79 -7.75
C THR A 329 1.22 7.54 -7.20
N LEU A 330 2.11 6.81 -6.49
CA LEU A 330 3.36 7.37 -5.99
C LEU A 330 4.27 7.84 -7.12
N ALA A 331 4.39 7.04 -8.18
CA ALA A 331 5.23 7.38 -9.32
C ALA A 331 4.71 8.60 -10.12
N ASP A 332 3.41 8.80 -10.17
CA ASP A 332 2.77 9.93 -10.84
C ASP A 332 2.67 11.20 -9.96
N THR A 333 3.13 11.13 -8.72
CA THR A 333 3.11 12.28 -7.81
C THR A 333 4.17 13.30 -8.23
N PRO A 334 3.81 14.53 -8.65
CA PRO A 334 4.78 15.55 -9.01
C PRO A 334 5.43 16.16 -7.74
N PRO A 335 6.65 16.72 -7.84
CA PRO A 335 7.29 17.42 -6.72
C PRO A 335 6.40 18.50 -6.09
N ALA A 336 5.67 19.25 -6.89
CA ALA A 336 4.75 20.28 -6.43
C ALA A 336 3.66 19.75 -5.47
N ALA A 337 3.23 18.49 -5.61
CA ALA A 337 2.26 17.88 -4.70
C ALA A 337 2.88 17.58 -3.32
N ILE A 338 4.16 17.18 -3.30
CA ILE A 338 4.90 16.97 -2.05
C ILE A 338 5.10 18.32 -1.35
N ASP A 339 5.47 19.36 -2.10
CA ASP A 339 5.65 20.72 -1.57
C ASP A 339 4.33 21.31 -1.08
N TYR A 340 3.21 21.05 -1.77
CA TYR A 340 1.89 21.42 -1.29
C TYR A 340 1.58 20.87 0.11
N THR A 341 1.91 19.62 0.38
CA THR A 341 1.70 19.01 1.70
C THR A 341 2.53 19.74 2.77
N LYS A 342 3.79 20.10 2.44
CA LYS A 342 4.65 20.87 3.35
C LYS A 342 4.08 22.27 3.63
N GLU A 343 3.58 22.96 2.60
CA GLU A 343 2.94 24.27 2.74
C GLU A 343 1.66 24.18 3.59
N LEU A 344 0.85 23.15 3.40
CA LEU A 344 -0.33 22.90 4.21
C LEU A 344 0.02 22.75 5.70
N MET A 345 1.11 22.05 6.01
CA MET A 345 1.63 21.91 7.37
C MET A 345 2.11 23.26 7.93
N ARG A 346 2.91 24.02 7.15
CA ARG A 346 3.39 25.36 7.58
C ARG A 346 2.25 26.33 7.85
N LYS A 347 1.23 26.35 6.97
CA LYS A 347 0.01 27.15 7.13
C LYS A 347 -0.71 26.84 8.45
N GLN A 348 -0.60 25.62 8.95
CA GLN A 348 -1.18 25.17 10.20
C GLN A 348 -0.22 25.24 11.40
N GLY A 349 0.92 25.93 11.26
CA GLY A 349 1.87 26.17 12.34
C GLY A 349 2.83 25.02 12.64
N ILE A 350 2.94 24.03 11.74
CA ILE A 350 3.88 22.90 11.88
C ILE A 350 5.18 23.22 11.15
N GLU A 351 6.30 23.16 11.87
CA GLU A 351 7.63 23.33 11.27
C GLU A 351 7.99 22.11 10.41
N VAL A 352 8.26 22.36 9.13
CA VAL A 352 8.71 21.37 8.17
C VAL A 352 10.02 21.79 7.56
N LYS A 353 11.04 20.98 7.77
CA LYS A 353 12.38 21.17 7.17
C LYS A 353 12.42 20.73 5.70
#